data_fb727e0f09e863ce971e2a2e0e1b4fe7
#
_entry.id   fb727e0f09e863ce971e2a2e0e1b4fe7
#
_cell.length_a   1.000
_cell.length_b   1.000
_cell.length_c   1.000
_cell.angle_alpha   90.00
_cell.angle_beta   90.00
_cell.angle_gamma   90.00
#
_symmetry.space_group_name_H-M   'P 1'
#
loop_
_entity.id
_entity.type
_entity.pdbx_description
1 polymer ?
#
loop_
_entity_poly.entity_id
_entity_poly.type
_entity_poly.pdbx_seq_one_letter_code
_entity_poly.pdbx_strand_id
1 'polypeptide(L)'
;MINLDLDTLRTLVVANDLGGYGQAATRLGRTPSAISLQMKKLQADVGATIFRKSGRGVALTEAGEIVLRYARRMLALNDEVLDTVRGASLAGRIRIGVSQDFGETVLPRALSQFTELYPLVQLEVRIEGNATLVEAVGKGEIDLVLVVGHAQRPSAITLGTIELVWIAGRDFAPRDEPLPLVVLGPQCVFRKEAIESLDAAGHPWRIAAVSPSLAGLWALGMAGLGVTVRSALGVPRALVSHKTLFDLPRLGAFPVTLHAAAGGLSPGVERLRDILRDVVVDYLA
;
A
#
# COMPACT_ATOMS: atom_id res chain seq x y z
N MET A 1 -34.17 -4.08 -15.18
CA MET A 1 -32.86 -4.57 -14.73
C MET A 1 -31.84 -3.47 -15.03
N ILE A 2 -31.09 -3.01 -14.06
CA ILE A 2 -30.07 -1.96 -14.23
C ILE A 2 -28.73 -2.63 -14.52
N ASN A 3 -28.07 -2.22 -15.61
CA ASN A 3 -26.74 -2.70 -15.96
C ASN A 3 -25.76 -1.55 -15.93
N LEU A 4 -24.65 -1.73 -15.23
CA LEU A 4 -23.55 -0.76 -15.22
C LEU A 4 -22.71 -0.93 -16.49
N ASP A 5 -22.51 0.16 -17.19
CA ASP A 5 -21.72 0.18 -18.43
C ASP A 5 -20.22 0.26 -18.11
N LEU A 6 -19.43 -0.68 -18.63
CA LEU A 6 -17.99 -0.78 -18.38
C LEU A 6 -17.22 0.47 -18.83
N ASP A 7 -17.63 1.14 -19.89
CA ASP A 7 -16.99 2.36 -20.37
C ASP A 7 -17.23 3.53 -19.37
N THR A 8 -18.42 3.60 -18.79
CA THR A 8 -18.74 4.53 -17.71
C THR A 8 -17.96 4.23 -16.43
N LEU A 9 -17.79 2.94 -16.08
CA LEU A 9 -16.95 2.54 -14.94
C LEU A 9 -15.48 2.87 -15.18
N ARG A 10 -14.97 2.69 -16.40
CA ARG A 10 -13.59 3.10 -16.78
C ARG A 10 -13.41 4.60 -16.65
N THR A 11 -14.40 5.38 -17.03
CA THR A 11 -14.40 6.83 -16.87
C THR A 11 -14.34 7.23 -15.38
N LEU A 12 -15.10 6.57 -14.51
CA LEU A 12 -15.06 6.80 -13.06
C LEU A 12 -13.65 6.54 -12.50
N VAL A 13 -13.05 5.40 -12.84
CA VAL A 13 -11.70 5.02 -12.36
C VAL A 13 -10.67 6.04 -12.81
N VAL A 14 -10.65 6.39 -14.10
CA VAL A 14 -9.69 7.37 -14.65
C VAL A 14 -9.88 8.75 -14.04
N ALA A 15 -11.11 9.19 -13.81
CA ALA A 15 -11.40 10.49 -13.19
C ALA A 15 -10.94 10.55 -11.74
N ASN A 16 -11.08 9.45 -11.01
CA ASN A 16 -10.60 9.35 -9.64
C ASN A 16 -9.05 9.34 -9.59
N ASP A 17 -8.42 8.51 -10.40
CA ASP A 17 -6.96 8.32 -10.38
C ASP A 17 -6.19 9.57 -10.86
N LEU A 18 -6.79 10.36 -11.74
CA LEU A 18 -6.21 11.63 -12.23
C LEU A 18 -6.66 12.87 -11.45
N GLY A 19 -7.53 12.73 -10.43
CA GLY A 19 -7.97 13.82 -9.58
C GLY A 19 -8.99 14.77 -10.21
N GLY A 20 -9.67 14.39 -11.30
CA GLY A 20 -10.75 15.21 -11.85
C GLY A 20 -11.19 14.94 -13.28
N TYR A 21 -12.34 15.50 -13.63
CA TYR A 21 -12.98 15.26 -14.94
C TYR A 21 -12.21 15.88 -16.12
N GLY A 22 -11.52 16.99 -15.91
CA GLY A 22 -10.74 17.64 -16.97
C GLY A 22 -9.57 16.75 -17.44
N GLN A 23 -8.82 16.22 -16.49
CA GLN A 23 -7.69 15.33 -16.77
C GLN A 23 -8.16 13.99 -17.36
N ALA A 24 -9.27 13.44 -16.83
CA ALA A 24 -9.90 12.24 -17.39
C ALA A 24 -10.38 12.46 -18.84
N ALA A 25 -10.95 13.62 -19.13
CA ALA A 25 -11.40 13.97 -20.49
C ALA A 25 -10.24 13.97 -21.48
N THR A 26 -9.14 14.60 -21.14
CA THR A 26 -7.91 14.59 -21.95
C THR A 26 -7.39 13.18 -22.17
N ARG A 27 -7.33 12.38 -21.09
CA ARG A 27 -6.80 11.00 -21.14
C ARG A 27 -7.66 10.06 -21.98
N LEU A 28 -9.00 10.24 -21.94
CA LEU A 28 -9.97 9.42 -22.66
C LEU A 28 -10.37 9.96 -24.05
N GLY A 29 -9.79 11.08 -24.49
CA GLY A 29 -10.14 11.70 -25.76
C GLY A 29 -11.59 12.20 -25.81
N ARG A 30 -12.12 12.69 -24.67
CA ARG A 30 -13.51 13.15 -24.50
C ARG A 30 -13.57 14.61 -24.05
N THR A 31 -14.77 15.18 -24.06
CA THR A 31 -14.99 16.52 -23.48
C THR A 31 -15.33 16.40 -21.99
N PRO A 32 -14.96 17.40 -21.16
CA PRO A 32 -15.34 17.40 -19.74
C PRO A 32 -16.85 17.33 -19.51
N SER A 33 -17.66 17.89 -20.42
CA SER A 33 -19.13 17.80 -20.37
C SER A 33 -19.62 16.39 -20.61
N ALA A 34 -19.00 15.63 -21.52
CA ALA A 34 -19.35 14.23 -21.77
C ALA A 34 -19.02 13.36 -20.53
N ILE A 35 -17.85 13.57 -19.91
CA ILE A 35 -17.50 12.90 -18.64
C ILE A 35 -18.50 13.21 -17.55
N SER A 36 -18.85 14.50 -17.38
CA SER A 36 -19.84 14.93 -16.37
C SER A 36 -21.20 14.27 -16.58
N LEU A 37 -21.65 14.14 -17.84
CA LEU A 37 -22.92 13.48 -18.17
C LEU A 37 -22.89 11.98 -17.86
N GLN A 38 -21.77 11.29 -18.19
CA GLN A 38 -21.57 9.90 -17.82
C GLN A 38 -21.62 9.68 -16.30
N MET A 39 -20.97 10.53 -15.54
CA MET A 39 -20.97 10.42 -14.07
C MET A 39 -22.35 10.70 -13.48
N LYS A 40 -23.12 11.62 -14.06
CA LYS A 40 -24.53 11.83 -13.66
C LYS A 40 -25.40 10.61 -13.96
N LYS A 41 -25.22 9.99 -15.13
CA LYS A 41 -25.90 8.75 -15.49
C LYS A 41 -25.56 7.64 -14.50
N LEU A 42 -24.30 7.45 -14.19
CA LEU A 42 -23.86 6.45 -13.22
C LEU A 42 -24.52 6.62 -11.85
N GLN A 43 -24.61 7.86 -11.35
CA GLN A 43 -25.30 8.14 -10.09
C GLN A 43 -26.80 7.78 -10.17
N ALA A 44 -27.45 8.07 -11.29
CA ALA A 44 -28.85 7.71 -11.50
C ALA A 44 -29.04 6.18 -11.57
N ASP A 45 -28.15 5.46 -12.27
CA ASP A 45 -28.20 4.02 -12.39
C ASP A 45 -27.96 3.33 -11.04
N VAL A 46 -27.02 3.84 -10.23
CA VAL A 46 -26.72 3.30 -8.89
C VAL A 46 -27.77 3.69 -7.87
N GLY A 47 -28.52 4.78 -8.09
CA GLY A 47 -29.52 5.30 -7.15
C GLY A 47 -28.89 5.97 -5.91
N ALA A 48 -27.63 6.37 -5.97
CA ALA A 48 -26.93 7.02 -4.86
C ALA A 48 -26.00 8.14 -5.35
N THR A 49 -25.76 9.13 -4.50
CA THR A 49 -24.77 10.17 -4.77
C THR A 49 -23.37 9.60 -4.64
N ILE A 50 -22.63 9.55 -5.74
CA ILE A 50 -21.25 9.01 -5.81
C ILE A 50 -20.24 10.11 -5.53
N PHE A 51 -20.54 11.37 -5.85
CA PHE A 51 -19.63 12.49 -5.75
C PHE A 51 -20.15 13.58 -4.82
N ARG A 52 -19.24 14.21 -4.10
CA ARG A 52 -19.48 15.42 -3.30
C ARG A 52 -18.52 16.53 -3.71
N LYS A 53 -18.94 17.78 -3.56
CA LYS A 53 -18.03 18.92 -3.76
C LYS A 53 -16.94 18.93 -2.69
N SER A 54 -15.70 19.13 -3.11
CA SER A 54 -14.55 19.26 -2.22
C SER A 54 -13.65 20.39 -2.74
N GLY A 55 -13.76 21.57 -2.13
CA GLY A 55 -13.05 22.76 -2.60
C GLY A 55 -13.36 23.10 -4.06
N ARG A 56 -12.35 23.19 -4.91
CA ARG A 56 -12.48 23.40 -6.37
C ARG A 56 -12.68 22.11 -7.17
N GLY A 57 -12.69 20.94 -6.53
CA GLY A 57 -12.81 19.64 -7.15
C GLY A 57 -14.00 18.83 -6.68
N VAL A 58 -13.95 17.54 -6.99
CA VAL A 58 -14.97 16.55 -6.66
C VAL A 58 -14.28 15.42 -5.90
N ALA A 59 -14.83 15.02 -4.76
CA ALA A 59 -14.39 13.86 -4.00
C ALA A 59 -15.49 12.79 -4.01
N LEU A 60 -15.12 11.55 -3.77
CA LEU A 60 -16.09 10.46 -3.62
C LEU A 60 -16.84 10.56 -2.28
N THR A 61 -18.07 10.07 -2.28
CA THR A 61 -18.81 9.71 -1.07
C THR A 61 -18.46 8.29 -0.64
N GLU A 62 -18.94 7.82 0.50
CA GLU A 62 -18.82 6.42 0.90
C GLU A 62 -19.41 5.47 -0.16
N ALA A 63 -20.59 5.78 -0.70
CA ALA A 63 -21.19 5.06 -1.82
C ALA A 63 -20.30 5.10 -3.07
N GLY A 64 -19.64 6.25 -3.33
CA GLY A 64 -18.69 6.43 -4.41
C GLY A 64 -17.45 5.51 -4.29
N GLU A 65 -16.90 5.38 -3.09
CA GLU A 65 -15.79 4.47 -2.82
C GLU A 65 -16.17 3.00 -3.05
N ILE A 66 -17.39 2.62 -2.62
CA ILE A 66 -17.91 1.27 -2.88
C ILE A 66 -18.01 1.03 -4.40
N VAL A 67 -18.63 1.96 -5.13
CA VAL A 67 -18.79 1.84 -6.59
C VAL A 67 -17.43 1.80 -7.28
N LEU A 68 -16.48 2.63 -6.88
CA LEU A 68 -15.11 2.64 -7.43
C LEU A 68 -14.42 1.30 -7.25
N ARG A 69 -14.49 0.72 -6.06
CA ARG A 69 -13.90 -0.59 -5.75
C ARG A 69 -14.48 -1.70 -6.65
N TYR A 70 -15.81 -1.75 -6.80
CA TYR A 70 -16.45 -2.73 -7.69
C TYR A 70 -16.20 -2.42 -9.16
N ALA A 71 -16.12 -1.16 -9.57
CA ALA A 71 -15.79 -0.76 -10.94
C ALA A 71 -14.41 -1.31 -11.35
N ARG A 72 -13.41 -1.17 -10.50
CA ARG A 72 -12.08 -1.74 -10.73
C ARG A 72 -12.13 -3.26 -10.91
N ARG A 73 -12.87 -3.97 -10.06
CA ARG A 73 -13.02 -5.43 -10.17
C ARG A 73 -13.72 -5.87 -11.45
N MET A 74 -14.78 -5.18 -11.87
CA MET A 74 -15.52 -5.46 -13.10
C MET A 74 -14.66 -5.22 -14.35
N LEU A 75 -13.92 -4.11 -14.37
CA LEU A 75 -13.00 -3.80 -15.45
C LEU A 75 -11.87 -4.82 -15.53
N ALA A 76 -11.36 -5.22 -14.38
CA ALA A 76 -10.36 -6.26 -14.27
C ALA A 76 -10.81 -7.57 -14.90
N LEU A 77 -12.02 -8.02 -14.56
CA LEU A 77 -12.60 -9.25 -15.13
C LEU A 77 -12.87 -9.13 -16.64
N ASN A 78 -13.35 -7.96 -17.10
CA ASN A 78 -13.51 -7.70 -18.52
C ASN A 78 -12.20 -7.82 -19.29
N ASP A 79 -11.14 -7.20 -18.78
CA ASP A 79 -9.83 -7.20 -19.42
C ASP A 79 -9.24 -8.64 -19.42
N GLU A 80 -9.43 -9.41 -18.33
CA GLU A 80 -9.07 -10.82 -18.24
C GLU A 80 -9.76 -11.68 -19.33
N VAL A 81 -11.08 -11.51 -19.52
CA VAL A 81 -11.82 -12.24 -20.57
C VAL A 81 -11.24 -11.93 -21.95
N LEU A 82 -10.97 -10.65 -22.23
CA LEU A 82 -10.42 -10.23 -23.51
C LEU A 82 -9.00 -10.78 -23.74
N ASP A 83 -8.16 -10.78 -22.73
CA ASP A 83 -6.80 -11.30 -22.80
C ASP A 83 -6.81 -12.82 -22.97
N THR A 84 -7.67 -13.52 -22.23
CA THR A 84 -7.83 -14.98 -22.33
C THR A 84 -8.30 -15.41 -23.73
N VAL A 85 -9.34 -14.75 -24.26
CA VAL A 85 -9.90 -15.06 -25.59
C VAL A 85 -8.92 -14.73 -26.72
N ARG A 86 -8.14 -13.68 -26.59
CA ARG A 86 -7.12 -13.29 -27.58
C ARG A 86 -5.88 -14.17 -27.56
N GLY A 87 -5.79 -15.12 -26.62
CA GLY A 87 -4.60 -15.95 -26.44
C GLY A 87 -3.38 -15.14 -25.99
N ALA A 88 -3.61 -13.93 -25.47
CA ALA A 88 -2.56 -13.11 -24.87
C ALA A 88 -2.19 -13.70 -23.49
N SER A 89 -1.60 -14.91 -23.54
CA SER A 89 -0.91 -15.46 -22.38
C SER A 89 0.20 -14.48 -22.03
N LEU A 90 -0.02 -13.68 -20.99
CA LEU A 90 1.08 -12.89 -20.43
C LEU A 90 2.12 -13.91 -19.96
N ALA A 91 3.14 -14.11 -20.79
CA ALA A 91 4.33 -14.84 -20.43
C ALA A 91 5.45 -13.84 -20.22
N GLY A 92 6.34 -14.15 -19.33
CA GLY A 92 7.47 -13.28 -19.04
C GLY A 92 7.83 -13.30 -17.57
N ARG A 93 8.72 -12.40 -17.20
CA ARG A 93 9.22 -12.28 -15.82
C ARG A 93 8.80 -10.92 -15.27
N ILE A 94 8.25 -10.91 -14.07
CA ILE A 94 7.94 -9.70 -13.32
C ILE A 94 8.72 -9.73 -12.00
N ARG A 95 9.43 -8.64 -11.73
CA ARG A 95 10.22 -8.44 -10.51
C ARG A 95 9.48 -7.52 -9.57
N ILE A 96 9.10 -8.02 -8.41
CA ILE A 96 8.40 -7.25 -7.39
C ILE A 96 9.23 -7.15 -6.12
N GLY A 97 9.30 -5.96 -5.54
CA GLY A 97 9.87 -5.70 -4.22
C GLY A 97 8.81 -5.27 -3.22
N VAL A 98 8.83 -5.83 -2.02
CA VAL A 98 7.96 -5.38 -0.93
C VAL A 98 8.75 -5.20 0.35
N SER A 99 8.41 -4.18 1.14
CA SER A 99 8.99 -4.06 2.46
C SER A 99 8.59 -5.23 3.35
N GLN A 100 9.43 -5.54 4.34
CA GLN A 100 9.22 -6.71 5.21
C GLN A 100 7.84 -6.70 5.88
N ASP A 101 7.25 -5.53 6.14
CA ASP A 101 5.92 -5.40 6.76
C ASP A 101 4.79 -5.97 5.91
N PHE A 102 4.95 -5.99 4.59
CA PHE A 102 3.92 -6.47 3.66
C PHE A 102 4.16 -7.90 3.16
N GLY A 103 5.32 -8.48 3.49
CA GLY A 103 5.71 -9.81 3.00
C GLY A 103 4.75 -10.92 3.42
N GLU A 104 4.25 -10.89 4.64
CA GLU A 104 3.36 -11.91 5.20
C GLU A 104 1.88 -11.49 5.20
N THR A 105 1.59 -10.22 4.94
CA THR A 105 0.24 -9.65 5.05
C THR A 105 -0.42 -9.40 3.70
N VAL A 106 0.13 -8.50 2.92
CA VAL A 106 -0.42 -8.05 1.63
C VAL A 106 0.01 -8.94 0.47
N LEU A 107 1.30 -9.30 0.43
CA LEU A 107 1.89 -10.00 -0.70
C LEU A 107 1.23 -11.33 -1.05
N PRO A 108 0.94 -12.25 -0.10
CA PRO A 108 0.32 -13.53 -0.42
C PRO A 108 -1.02 -13.37 -1.13
N ARG A 109 -1.87 -12.44 -0.66
CA ARG A 109 -3.18 -12.17 -1.26
C ARG A 109 -3.06 -11.59 -2.66
N ALA A 110 -2.14 -10.66 -2.88
CA ALA A 110 -1.92 -10.06 -4.19
C ALA A 110 -1.36 -11.07 -5.19
N LEU A 111 -0.41 -11.90 -4.78
CA LEU A 111 0.18 -12.93 -5.64
C LEU A 111 -0.81 -14.04 -5.98
N SER A 112 -1.64 -14.50 -5.02
CA SER A 112 -2.69 -15.48 -5.27
C SER A 112 -3.64 -14.99 -6.38
N GLN A 113 -4.16 -13.76 -6.24
CA GLN A 113 -5.04 -13.17 -7.26
C GLN A 113 -4.35 -13.01 -8.62
N PHE A 114 -3.07 -12.66 -8.64
CA PHE A 114 -2.32 -12.48 -9.87
C PHE A 114 -2.03 -13.80 -10.57
N THR A 115 -1.59 -14.83 -9.84
CA THR A 115 -1.20 -16.12 -10.42
C THR A 115 -2.40 -16.95 -10.89
N GLU A 116 -3.58 -16.76 -10.31
CA GLU A 116 -4.82 -17.32 -10.83
C GLU A 116 -5.14 -16.81 -12.25
N LEU A 117 -4.87 -15.52 -12.50
CA LEU A 117 -5.12 -14.87 -13.79
C LEU A 117 -4.00 -15.13 -14.81
N TYR A 118 -2.75 -15.22 -14.34
CA TYR A 118 -1.55 -15.26 -15.19
C TYR A 118 -0.58 -16.36 -14.75
N PRO A 119 -0.96 -17.64 -14.89
CA PRO A 119 -0.20 -18.78 -14.36
C PRO A 119 1.15 -18.99 -15.06
N LEU A 120 1.37 -18.41 -16.25
CA LEU A 120 2.63 -18.56 -17.00
C LEU A 120 3.65 -17.43 -16.72
N VAL A 121 3.30 -16.44 -15.90
CA VAL A 121 4.22 -15.38 -15.53
C VAL A 121 5.16 -15.87 -14.43
N GLN A 122 6.45 -15.73 -14.67
CA GLN A 122 7.46 -15.95 -13.64
C GLN A 122 7.55 -14.73 -12.73
N LEU A 123 7.31 -14.93 -11.45
CA LEU A 123 7.45 -13.88 -10.44
C LEU A 123 8.80 -14.02 -9.72
N GLU A 124 9.52 -12.90 -9.65
CA GLU A 124 10.69 -12.76 -8.79
C GLU A 124 10.38 -11.77 -7.67
N VAL A 125 10.42 -12.26 -6.44
CA VAL A 125 10.03 -11.49 -5.26
C VAL A 125 11.24 -11.15 -4.42
N ARG A 126 11.40 -9.87 -4.07
CA ARG A 126 12.42 -9.38 -3.13
C ARG A 126 11.73 -8.78 -1.91
N ILE A 127 12.09 -9.26 -0.72
CA ILE A 127 11.60 -8.73 0.56
C ILE A 127 12.78 -8.10 1.28
N GLU A 128 12.85 -6.78 1.28
CA GLU A 128 14.03 -6.04 1.75
C GLU A 128 13.64 -4.75 2.49
N GLY A 129 14.64 -3.96 2.88
CA GLY A 129 14.42 -2.63 3.45
C GLY A 129 13.93 -1.61 2.41
N ASN A 130 13.12 -0.65 2.86
CA ASN A 130 12.50 0.36 1.99
C ASN A 130 13.50 1.09 1.09
N ALA A 131 14.62 1.55 1.65
CA ALA A 131 15.63 2.30 0.89
C ALA A 131 16.26 1.48 -0.24
N THR A 132 16.60 0.22 0.03
CA THR A 132 17.18 -0.71 -0.96
C THR A 132 16.21 -0.97 -2.10
N LEU A 133 14.93 -1.22 -1.79
CA LEU A 133 13.90 -1.45 -2.80
C LEU A 133 13.64 -0.22 -3.67
N VAL A 134 13.58 0.95 -3.05
CA VAL A 134 13.37 2.22 -3.77
C VAL A 134 14.57 2.57 -4.67
N GLU A 135 15.78 2.21 -4.28
CA GLU A 135 16.96 2.35 -5.12
C GLU A 135 16.90 1.36 -6.30
N ALA A 136 16.56 0.11 -6.05
CA ALA A 136 16.48 -0.95 -7.06
C ALA A 136 15.43 -0.66 -8.14
N VAL A 137 14.22 -0.15 -7.78
CA VAL A 137 13.23 0.26 -8.78
C VAL A 137 13.69 1.47 -9.57
N GLY A 138 14.43 2.39 -8.96
CA GLY A 138 15.01 3.55 -9.64
C GLY A 138 16.08 3.15 -10.67
N LYS A 139 16.78 2.03 -10.47
CA LYS A 139 17.76 1.45 -11.40
C LYS A 139 17.13 0.51 -12.44
N GLY A 140 15.83 0.24 -12.37
CA GLY A 140 15.16 -0.74 -13.25
C GLY A 140 15.49 -2.21 -12.93
N GLU A 141 16.05 -2.49 -11.76
CA GLU A 141 16.33 -3.84 -11.29
C GLU A 141 15.06 -4.55 -10.81
N ILE A 142 14.05 -3.80 -10.41
CA ILE A 142 12.73 -4.24 -9.95
C ILE A 142 11.69 -3.45 -10.74
N ASP A 143 10.59 -4.10 -11.12
CA ASP A 143 9.52 -3.48 -11.93
C ASP A 143 8.51 -2.71 -11.06
N LEU A 144 8.15 -3.26 -9.89
CA LEU A 144 7.23 -2.67 -8.93
C LEU A 144 7.77 -2.80 -7.51
N VAL A 145 7.57 -1.78 -6.68
CA VAL A 145 7.98 -1.79 -5.27
C VAL A 145 6.88 -1.20 -4.39
N LEU A 146 6.50 -1.97 -3.35
CA LEU A 146 5.59 -1.52 -2.29
C LEU A 146 6.38 -1.30 -1.00
N VAL A 147 6.40 -0.05 -0.50
CA VAL A 147 7.20 0.35 0.66
C VAL A 147 6.45 1.30 1.58
N VAL A 148 7.03 1.54 2.74
CA VAL A 148 6.57 2.57 3.69
C VAL A 148 7.48 3.79 3.58
N GLY A 149 6.89 4.96 3.49
CA GLY A 149 7.62 6.22 3.28
C GLY A 149 7.84 6.53 1.80
N HIS A 150 8.84 7.37 1.53
CA HIS A 150 9.30 7.71 0.17
C HIS A 150 8.27 8.35 -0.77
N ALA A 151 7.21 8.97 -0.24
CA ALA A 151 6.15 9.61 -1.02
C ALA A 151 6.62 10.78 -1.91
N GLN A 152 7.79 11.33 -1.65
CA GLN A 152 8.33 12.48 -2.37
C GLN A 152 8.94 12.14 -3.75
N ARG A 153 9.03 10.86 -4.10
CA ARG A 153 9.52 10.47 -5.44
C ARG A 153 8.46 10.70 -6.51
N PRO A 154 8.83 11.19 -7.71
CA PRO A 154 7.87 11.49 -8.78
C PRO A 154 7.04 10.28 -9.24
N SER A 155 7.58 9.05 -9.09
CA SER A 155 6.89 7.81 -9.46
C SER A 155 6.05 7.21 -8.31
N ALA A 156 5.98 7.88 -7.15
CA ALA A 156 5.27 7.35 -5.99
C ALA A 156 3.76 7.55 -6.14
N ILE A 157 3.01 6.47 -5.96
CA ILE A 157 1.56 6.51 -5.75
C ILE A 157 1.32 6.22 -4.28
N THR A 158 0.77 7.18 -3.54
CA THR A 158 0.38 6.96 -2.14
C THR A 158 -0.93 6.21 -2.09
N LEU A 159 -0.94 5.06 -1.41
CA LEU A 159 -2.09 4.17 -1.29
C LEU A 159 -2.87 4.36 0.01
N GLY A 160 -2.26 4.93 1.00
CA GLY A 160 -2.83 5.18 2.33
C GLY A 160 -1.73 5.51 3.33
N THR A 161 -2.06 5.45 4.60
CA THR A 161 -1.17 5.79 5.71
C THR A 161 -1.26 4.71 6.78
N ILE A 162 -0.13 4.34 7.37
CA ILE A 162 -0.07 3.45 8.54
C ILE A 162 0.40 4.23 9.76
N GLU A 163 -0.27 4.02 10.86
CA GLU A 163 0.17 4.53 12.17
C GLU A 163 1.18 3.57 12.78
N LEU A 164 2.16 4.13 13.48
CA LEU A 164 3.13 3.34 14.23
C LEU A 164 2.68 3.12 15.66
N VAL A 165 3.11 1.99 16.21
CA VAL A 165 2.84 1.60 17.59
C VAL A 165 4.10 1.05 18.24
N TRP A 166 4.18 1.21 19.57
CA TRP A 166 5.17 0.52 20.39
C TRP A 166 4.77 -0.93 20.57
N ILE A 167 5.74 -1.83 20.50
CA ILE A 167 5.52 -3.28 20.56
C ILE A 167 6.53 -3.90 21.53
N ALA A 168 6.04 -4.79 22.40
CA ALA A 168 6.86 -5.49 23.37
C ALA A 168 6.38 -6.93 23.58
N GLY A 169 7.20 -7.75 24.23
CA GLY A 169 6.76 -9.03 24.76
C GLY A 169 5.64 -8.84 25.80
N ARG A 170 4.73 -9.83 25.93
CA ARG A 170 3.61 -9.74 26.90
C ARG A 170 4.07 -9.56 28.34
N ASP A 171 5.18 -10.20 28.68
CA ASP A 171 5.74 -10.18 30.04
C ASP A 171 6.86 -9.13 30.19
N PHE A 172 7.07 -8.31 29.18
CA PHE A 172 8.06 -7.24 29.25
C PHE A 172 7.56 -6.15 30.19
N ALA A 173 8.37 -5.82 31.19
CA ALA A 173 8.14 -4.69 32.08
C ALA A 173 9.36 -3.75 32.02
N PRO A 174 9.17 -2.46 31.76
CA PRO A 174 10.26 -1.50 31.82
C PRO A 174 10.80 -1.44 33.26
N ARG A 175 12.12 -1.26 33.39
CA ARG A 175 12.81 -1.05 34.67
C ARG A 175 13.24 0.41 34.77
N ASP A 176 13.71 0.81 35.95
CA ASP A 176 14.32 2.13 36.15
C ASP A 176 15.71 2.25 35.46
N GLU A 177 15.78 1.92 34.20
CA GLU A 177 16.96 1.92 33.33
C GLU A 177 16.60 2.58 31.99
N PRO A 178 17.59 2.99 31.18
CA PRO A 178 17.31 3.42 29.81
C PRO A 178 16.54 2.36 29.05
N LEU A 179 15.42 2.75 28.42
CA LEU A 179 14.52 1.86 27.70
C LEU A 179 15.29 1.00 26.69
N PRO A 180 15.27 -0.33 26.81
CA PRO A 180 15.96 -1.19 25.84
C PRO A 180 15.17 -1.27 24.53
N LEU A 181 15.77 -0.87 23.42
CA LEU A 181 15.20 -0.95 22.09
C LEU A 181 15.73 -2.15 21.33
N VAL A 182 14.84 -2.91 20.72
CA VAL A 182 15.17 -3.90 19.69
C VAL A 182 14.79 -3.33 18.34
N VAL A 183 15.73 -3.25 17.40
CA VAL A 183 15.56 -2.45 16.18
C VAL A 183 16.09 -3.16 14.95
N LEU A 184 15.63 -2.75 13.78
CA LEU A 184 16.26 -3.09 12.51
C LEU A 184 17.50 -2.20 12.28
N GLY A 185 18.20 -2.44 11.17
CA GLY A 185 19.39 -1.69 10.78
C GLY A 185 19.20 -0.17 10.75
N PRO A 186 20.30 0.60 10.65
CA PRO A 186 20.27 2.07 10.79
C PRO A 186 19.41 2.80 9.74
N GLN A 187 19.19 2.20 8.57
CA GLN A 187 18.38 2.79 7.50
C GLN A 187 16.85 2.60 7.70
N CYS A 188 16.42 1.96 8.79
CA CYS A 188 15.03 1.75 9.08
C CYS A 188 14.35 3.05 9.52
N VAL A 189 13.35 3.50 8.78
CA VAL A 189 12.59 4.73 9.10
C VAL A 189 11.87 4.63 10.44
N PHE A 190 11.42 3.44 10.84
CA PHE A 190 10.74 3.24 12.13
C PHE A 190 11.71 3.28 13.31
N ARG A 191 12.95 2.80 13.11
CA ARG A 191 14.01 2.99 14.11
C ARG A 191 14.30 4.47 14.33
N LYS A 192 14.39 5.24 13.25
CA LYS A 192 14.62 6.69 13.31
C LYS A 192 13.49 7.36 14.08
N GLU A 193 12.24 7.09 13.71
CA GLU A 193 11.06 7.64 14.38
C GLU A 193 11.03 7.32 15.88
N ALA A 194 11.32 6.06 16.27
CA ALA A 194 11.38 5.65 17.67
C ALA A 194 12.40 6.48 18.47
N ILE A 195 13.61 6.64 17.93
CA ILE A 195 14.69 7.38 18.57
C ILE A 195 14.33 8.86 18.68
N GLU A 196 13.89 9.48 17.60
CA GLU A 196 13.53 10.91 17.57
C GLU A 196 12.38 11.22 18.54
N SER A 197 11.37 10.34 18.63
CA SER A 197 10.25 10.51 19.56
C SER A 197 10.69 10.39 21.02
N LEU A 198 11.58 9.44 21.36
CA LEU A 198 12.12 9.28 22.72
C LEU A 198 13.01 10.45 23.11
N ASP A 199 13.88 10.90 22.20
CA ASP A 199 14.76 12.05 22.43
C ASP A 199 13.95 13.33 22.68
N ALA A 200 12.91 13.56 21.86
CA ALA A 200 12.02 14.71 22.02
C ALA A 200 11.24 14.70 23.35
N ALA A 201 10.92 13.50 23.86
CA ALA A 201 10.24 13.32 25.15
C ALA A 201 11.22 13.29 26.35
N GLY A 202 12.52 13.35 26.11
CA GLY A 202 13.54 13.22 27.17
C GLY A 202 13.57 11.81 27.80
N HIS A 203 13.12 10.79 27.11
CA HIS A 203 13.08 9.41 27.57
C HIS A 203 14.44 8.73 27.33
N PRO A 204 15.18 8.31 28.38
CA PRO A 204 16.44 7.60 28.20
C PRO A 204 16.22 6.26 27.51
N TRP A 205 17.05 5.97 26.52
CA TRP A 205 16.97 4.71 25.77
C TRP A 205 18.37 4.15 25.47
N ARG A 206 18.42 2.86 25.14
CA ARG A 206 19.61 2.19 24.61
C ARG A 206 19.23 1.16 23.57
N ILE A 207 20.10 0.87 22.64
CA ILE A 207 19.89 -0.26 21.72
C ILE A 207 20.31 -1.54 22.46
N ALA A 208 19.35 -2.42 22.71
CA ALA A 208 19.58 -3.71 23.33
C ALA A 208 19.96 -4.79 22.28
N ALA A 209 19.32 -4.75 21.10
CA ALA A 209 19.63 -5.66 20.03
C ALA A 209 19.29 -5.08 18.66
N VAL A 210 19.97 -5.57 17.61
CA VAL A 210 19.73 -5.22 16.21
C VAL A 210 19.50 -6.50 15.42
N SER A 211 18.46 -6.53 14.60
CA SER A 211 18.18 -7.62 13.66
C SER A 211 18.19 -7.11 12.22
N PRO A 212 18.66 -7.90 11.25
CA PRO A 212 18.52 -7.56 9.84
C PRO A 212 17.14 -7.92 9.28
N SER A 213 16.30 -8.66 10.00
CA SER A 213 15.00 -9.15 9.53
C SER A 213 13.89 -8.92 10.54
N LEU A 214 12.66 -8.80 10.02
CA LEU A 214 11.45 -8.66 10.83
C LEU A 214 11.20 -9.89 11.71
N ALA A 215 11.44 -11.10 11.20
CA ALA A 215 11.33 -12.33 11.98
C ALA A 215 12.27 -12.34 13.18
N GLY A 216 13.52 -11.91 12.98
CA GLY A 216 14.48 -11.74 14.08
C GLY A 216 14.05 -10.65 15.06
N LEU A 217 13.49 -9.54 14.58
CA LEU A 217 12.94 -8.48 15.43
C LEU A 217 11.83 -9.02 16.33
N TRP A 218 10.90 -9.80 15.78
CA TRP A 218 9.83 -10.44 16.53
C TRP A 218 10.36 -11.42 17.58
N ALA A 219 11.36 -12.24 17.23
CA ALA A 219 11.99 -13.17 18.17
C ALA A 219 12.63 -12.44 19.36
N LEU A 220 13.35 -11.33 19.12
CA LEU A 220 13.93 -10.50 20.16
C LEU A 220 12.87 -9.88 21.08
N GLY A 221 11.77 -9.38 20.50
CA GLY A 221 10.62 -8.86 21.26
C GLY A 221 9.95 -9.93 22.12
N MET A 222 9.69 -11.12 21.55
CA MET A 222 9.11 -12.25 22.27
C MET A 222 10.01 -12.77 23.39
N ALA A 223 11.32 -12.69 23.22
CA ALA A 223 12.30 -13.03 24.26
C ALA A 223 12.43 -11.96 25.38
N GLY A 224 11.65 -10.86 25.28
CA GLY A 224 11.64 -9.81 26.29
C GLY A 224 12.89 -8.93 26.32
N LEU A 225 13.66 -8.86 25.23
CA LEU A 225 14.90 -8.07 25.20
C LEU A 225 14.66 -6.55 25.17
N GLY A 226 13.46 -6.11 24.79
CA GLY A 226 13.13 -4.70 24.73
C GLY A 226 11.89 -4.39 23.92
N VAL A 227 11.73 -3.10 23.63
CA VAL A 227 10.60 -2.52 22.90
C VAL A 227 11.02 -2.23 21.46
N THR A 228 10.09 -2.38 20.52
CA THR A 228 10.29 -2.00 19.12
C THR A 228 9.14 -1.14 18.61
N VAL A 229 9.30 -0.59 17.41
CA VAL A 229 8.30 0.23 16.73
C VAL A 229 8.03 -0.33 15.33
N ARG A 230 6.75 -0.64 15.05
CA ARG A 230 6.25 -1.03 13.73
C ARG A 230 4.81 -0.55 13.55
N SER A 231 4.22 -0.83 12.39
CA SER A 231 2.76 -0.73 12.25
C SER A 231 2.08 -1.79 13.12
N ALA A 232 0.83 -1.57 13.49
CA ALA A 232 0.02 -2.58 14.20
C ALA A 232 -0.29 -3.81 13.33
N LEU A 233 -0.03 -3.71 12.02
CA LEU A 233 -0.35 -4.73 11.04
C LEU A 233 0.67 -5.87 11.10
N GLY A 234 0.17 -7.11 11.12
CA GLY A 234 1.02 -8.31 11.12
C GLY A 234 1.82 -8.56 12.40
N VAL A 235 1.50 -7.87 13.50
CA VAL A 235 2.15 -8.12 14.80
C VAL A 235 1.78 -9.51 15.30
N PRO A 236 2.77 -10.36 15.64
CA PRO A 236 2.50 -11.68 16.20
C PRO A 236 1.67 -11.62 17.48
N ARG A 237 0.72 -12.54 17.66
CA ARG A 237 -0.15 -12.61 18.84
C ARG A 237 0.57 -12.75 20.18
N ALA A 238 1.82 -13.21 20.14
CA ALA A 238 2.67 -13.32 21.34
C ALA A 238 3.19 -11.97 21.84
N LEU A 239 3.08 -10.92 21.03
CA LEU A 239 3.49 -9.56 21.37
C LEU A 239 2.26 -8.71 21.73
N VAL A 240 2.49 -7.62 22.45
CA VAL A 240 1.51 -6.58 22.71
C VAL A 240 1.90 -5.32 21.94
N SER A 241 0.91 -4.63 21.41
CA SER A 241 1.12 -3.38 20.68
C SER A 241 0.14 -2.32 21.14
N HIS A 242 0.63 -1.10 21.36
CA HIS A 242 -0.20 0.05 21.73
C HIS A 242 0.47 1.38 21.34
N LYS A 243 -0.36 2.40 21.06
CA LYS A 243 0.13 3.75 20.71
C LYS A 243 0.86 4.44 21.85
N THR A 244 0.54 4.10 23.09
CA THR A 244 1.10 4.68 24.33
C THR A 244 1.52 3.58 25.31
N LEU A 245 2.15 2.52 24.81
CA LEU A 245 2.66 1.43 25.63
C LEU A 245 3.68 1.99 26.65
N PHE A 246 3.51 1.68 27.92
CA PHE A 246 4.39 2.15 29.03
C PHE A 246 4.54 3.69 29.11
N ASP A 247 3.49 4.45 28.78
CA ASP A 247 3.50 5.91 28.74
C ASP A 247 4.54 6.51 27.76
N LEU A 248 5.00 5.71 26.81
CA LEU A 248 5.93 6.15 25.78
C LEU A 248 5.28 7.19 24.84
N PRO A 249 6.06 8.07 24.23
CA PRO A 249 5.53 9.12 23.36
C PRO A 249 4.77 8.54 22.18
N ARG A 250 3.78 9.28 21.69
CA ARG A 250 3.06 8.92 20.45
C ARG A 250 4.01 8.98 19.27
N LEU A 251 3.86 8.01 18.39
CA LEU A 251 4.61 7.91 17.15
C LEU A 251 3.85 8.54 16.00
N GLY A 252 4.57 8.89 14.95
CA GLY A 252 4.00 9.41 13.72
C GLY A 252 3.29 8.35 12.87
N ALA A 253 2.82 8.80 11.71
CA ALA A 253 2.21 7.96 10.69
C ALA A 253 3.00 8.09 9.39
N PHE A 254 3.07 7.01 8.61
CA PHE A 254 3.87 6.95 7.40
C PHE A 254 3.01 6.57 6.18
N PRO A 255 3.22 7.23 5.03
CA PRO A 255 2.54 6.85 3.81
C PRO A 255 2.98 5.45 3.35
N VAL A 256 2.05 4.68 2.84
CA VAL A 256 2.31 3.45 2.07
C VAL A 256 2.36 3.85 0.61
N THR A 257 3.48 3.56 -0.05
CA THR A 257 3.72 4.00 -1.42
C THR A 257 4.06 2.83 -2.34
N LEU A 258 3.53 2.92 -3.56
CA LEU A 258 3.80 2.01 -4.66
C LEU A 258 4.61 2.75 -5.72
N HIS A 259 5.73 2.19 -6.12
CA HIS A 259 6.62 2.76 -7.13
C HIS A 259 6.77 1.79 -8.29
N ALA A 260 6.91 2.34 -9.49
CA ALA A 260 7.18 1.58 -10.71
C ALA A 260 8.47 2.04 -11.37
N ALA A 261 9.12 1.13 -12.08
CA ALA A 261 10.29 1.45 -12.88
C ALA A 261 9.94 2.47 -13.99
N ALA A 262 10.91 3.29 -14.37
CA ALA A 262 10.76 4.22 -15.48
C ALA A 262 10.76 3.48 -16.84
N GLY A 263 10.12 4.07 -17.87
CA GLY A 263 10.20 3.55 -19.24
C GLY A 263 8.94 2.84 -19.74
N GLY A 264 7.84 2.88 -18.97
CA GLY A 264 6.58 2.22 -19.29
C GLY A 264 6.50 0.82 -18.70
N LEU A 265 5.30 0.43 -18.29
CA LEU A 265 5.04 -0.86 -17.68
C LEU A 265 4.55 -1.84 -18.74
N SER A 266 4.98 -3.10 -18.67
CA SER A 266 4.35 -4.16 -19.46
C SER A 266 2.92 -4.39 -18.94
N PRO A 267 2.01 -4.94 -19.77
CA PRO A 267 0.64 -5.21 -19.34
C PRO A 267 0.55 -6.06 -18.07
N GLY A 268 1.44 -7.03 -17.89
CA GLY A 268 1.50 -7.86 -16.68
C GLY A 268 1.90 -7.07 -15.44
N VAL A 269 2.86 -6.15 -15.59
CA VAL A 269 3.29 -5.27 -14.48
C VAL A 269 2.18 -4.28 -14.12
N GLU A 270 1.49 -3.71 -15.12
CA GLU A 270 0.33 -2.83 -14.88
C GLU A 270 -0.76 -3.56 -14.10
N ARG A 271 -1.02 -4.81 -14.49
CA ARG A 271 -2.03 -5.63 -13.84
C ARG A 271 -1.68 -5.95 -12.39
N LEU A 272 -0.43 -6.38 -12.13
CA LEU A 272 0.04 -6.63 -10.78
C LEU A 272 0.02 -5.36 -9.93
N ARG A 273 0.36 -4.21 -10.51
CA ARG A 273 0.25 -2.90 -9.85
C ARG A 273 -1.18 -2.62 -9.37
N ASP A 274 -2.16 -2.86 -10.24
CA ASP A 274 -3.56 -2.58 -9.92
C ASP A 274 -4.10 -3.53 -8.84
N ILE A 275 -3.74 -4.81 -8.90
CA ILE A 275 -4.07 -5.79 -7.86
C ILE A 275 -3.43 -5.40 -6.52
N LEU A 276 -2.14 -5.04 -6.51
CA LEU A 276 -1.44 -4.60 -5.29
C LEU A 276 -2.11 -3.36 -4.69
N ARG A 277 -2.46 -2.38 -5.52
CA ARG A 277 -3.15 -1.17 -5.06
C ARG A 277 -4.46 -1.55 -4.36
N ASP A 278 -5.28 -2.36 -4.99
CA ASP A 278 -6.60 -2.72 -4.47
C ASP A 278 -6.48 -3.54 -3.17
N VAL A 279 -5.54 -4.50 -3.12
CA VAL A 279 -5.28 -5.30 -1.91
C VAL A 279 -4.76 -4.42 -0.76
N VAL A 280 -3.88 -3.47 -1.04
CA VAL A 280 -3.35 -2.56 0.00
C VAL A 280 -4.43 -1.63 0.51
N VAL A 281 -5.23 -1.02 -0.36
CA VAL A 281 -6.32 -0.13 0.06
C VAL A 281 -7.34 -0.89 0.92
N ASP A 282 -7.73 -2.11 0.52
CA ASP A 282 -8.61 -2.97 1.31
C ASP A 282 -7.99 -3.36 2.68
N TYR A 283 -6.66 -3.50 2.73
CA TYR A 283 -5.95 -3.90 3.95
C TYR A 283 -5.79 -2.74 4.94
N LEU A 284 -5.74 -1.51 4.46
CA LEU A 284 -5.58 -0.29 5.27
C LEU A 284 -6.93 0.31 5.72
N ALA A 285 -8.06 -0.11 5.11
CA ALA A 285 -9.41 0.32 5.44
C ALA A 285 -9.92 -0.31 6.76
#